data_b3590e7ef24efa7b60a58b6f85590aff
#
_entry.id   b3590e7ef24efa7b60a58b6f85590aff
#
_cell.length_a   1.000
_cell.length_b   1.000
_cell.length_c   1.000
_cell.angle_alpha   90.00
_cell.angle_beta   90.00
_cell.angle_gamma   90.00
#
_symmetry.space_group_name_H-M   'P 1'
#
loop_
_entity.id
_entity.type
_entity.pdbx_description
1 polymer ?
#
loop_
_entity_poly.entity_id
_entity_poly.type
_entity_poly.pdbx_seq_one_letter_code
_entity_poly.pdbx_strand_id
1 'polypeptide(L)'
;MSKVNVSRTLREVYTLIAELWCNPSESDVKGREDEKEAERVINQLSHIDKESTVLLSKFLEKNSISEEDYIDLFELNPQCPLYLGSHTYDEPKTCANAAISDRNKYMIELAAIYKHFGQNKDEKELSDYLPLMISFLSLTTELRKDPIRDKFVKEYFLPFLPPMITRLKELKTPYLYLLNALEKVINFDSGVQSLSKQQEQSMRVA
;
A
#
# COMPACT_ATOMS: atom_id res chain seq x y z
N MET A 1 12.34 28.42 -7.47
CA MET A 1 11.75 27.06 -7.52
C MET A 1 11.97 26.42 -6.18
N SER A 2 10.92 26.19 -5.40
CA SER A 2 11.00 25.52 -4.09
C SER A 2 11.49 24.08 -4.30
N LYS A 3 12.55 23.65 -3.58
CA LYS A 3 12.97 22.24 -3.58
C LYS A 3 11.80 21.40 -3.09
N VAL A 4 11.33 20.46 -3.91
CA VAL A 4 10.31 19.49 -3.52
C VAL A 4 10.85 18.72 -2.31
N ASN A 5 10.14 18.79 -1.19
CA ASN A 5 10.48 17.98 -0.01
C ASN A 5 9.94 16.56 -0.23
N VAL A 6 10.79 15.66 -0.70
CA VAL A 6 10.43 14.28 -1.07
C VAL A 6 9.74 13.54 0.08
N SER A 7 10.23 13.65 1.32
CA SER A 7 9.60 12.95 2.45
C SER A 7 8.19 13.47 2.73
N ARG A 8 7.99 14.78 2.64
CA ARG A 8 6.67 15.38 2.82
C ARG A 8 5.71 14.92 1.71
N THR A 9 6.16 14.99 0.46
CA THR A 9 5.34 14.54 -0.67
C THR A 9 4.98 13.05 -0.54
N LEU A 10 5.93 12.19 -0.19
CA LEU A 10 5.66 10.77 0.03
C LEU A 10 4.67 10.54 1.17
N ARG A 11 4.76 11.30 2.27
CA ARG A 11 3.80 11.23 3.37
C ARG A 11 2.38 11.53 2.87
N GLU A 12 2.20 12.65 2.18
CA GLU A 12 0.91 13.07 1.64
C GLU A 12 0.36 12.04 0.63
N VAL A 13 1.22 11.46 -0.22
CA VAL A 13 0.85 10.41 -1.18
C VAL A 13 0.42 9.12 -0.49
N TYR A 14 1.16 8.65 0.52
CA TYR A 14 0.76 7.45 1.27
C TYR A 14 -0.54 7.67 2.03
N THR A 15 -0.74 8.86 2.63
CA THR A 15 -1.99 9.21 3.29
C THR A 15 -3.15 9.15 2.31
N LEU A 16 -3.04 9.80 1.16
CA LEU A 16 -4.05 9.75 0.11
C LEU A 16 -4.35 8.32 -0.36
N ILE A 17 -3.30 7.52 -0.62
CA ILE A 17 -3.50 6.13 -1.05
C ILE A 17 -4.20 5.31 0.04
N ALA A 18 -3.83 5.47 1.33
CA ALA A 18 -4.49 4.77 2.42
C ALA A 18 -5.99 5.11 2.51
N GLU A 19 -6.35 6.38 2.37
CA GLU A 19 -7.74 6.85 2.36
C GLU A 19 -8.53 6.29 1.18
N LEU A 20 -7.93 6.21 0.00
CA LEU A 20 -8.55 5.64 -1.21
C LEU A 20 -8.80 4.13 -1.12
N TRP A 21 -8.19 3.43 -0.16
CA TRP A 21 -8.48 2.02 0.16
C TRP A 21 -9.59 1.85 1.20
N CYS A 22 -10.05 2.91 1.85
CA CYS A 22 -11.15 2.85 2.80
C CYS A 22 -12.51 2.79 2.10
N ASN A 23 -13.54 2.35 2.83
CA ASN A 23 -14.91 2.32 2.31
C ASN A 23 -15.33 3.72 1.85
N PRO A 24 -15.86 3.87 0.62
CA PRO A 24 -16.29 5.18 0.11
C PRO A 24 -17.33 5.89 0.97
N SER A 25 -18.12 5.16 1.79
CA SER A 25 -19.09 5.77 2.73
C SER A 25 -18.42 6.34 3.98
N GLU A 26 -17.26 5.82 4.34
CA GLU A 26 -16.49 6.24 5.52
C GLU A 26 -15.36 7.22 5.18
N SER A 27 -15.02 7.34 3.88
CA SER A 27 -13.96 8.23 3.44
C SER A 27 -14.47 9.67 3.38
N ASP A 28 -13.74 10.59 4.02
CA ASP A 28 -13.99 12.03 3.94
C ASP A 28 -13.72 12.61 2.52
N VAL A 29 -13.28 11.78 1.56
CA VAL A 29 -12.85 12.17 0.19
C VAL A 29 -14.03 12.40 -0.76
N LYS A 30 -15.19 12.85 -0.27
CA LYS A 30 -16.38 13.10 -1.12
C LYS A 30 -16.71 14.57 -1.37
N GLY A 31 -15.90 15.50 -0.84
CA GLY A 31 -16.11 16.93 -1.03
C GLY A 31 -15.27 17.52 -2.16
N ARG A 32 -15.71 18.67 -2.72
CA ARG A 32 -14.90 19.43 -3.69
C ARG A 32 -13.53 19.87 -3.16
N GLU A 33 -13.37 19.94 -1.85
CA GLU A 33 -12.10 20.31 -1.21
C GLU A 33 -11.14 19.13 -1.24
N ASP A 34 -11.64 17.92 -1.04
CA ASP A 34 -10.86 16.70 -1.03
C ASP A 34 -10.40 16.31 -2.43
N GLU A 35 -11.24 16.50 -3.46
CA GLU A 35 -10.83 16.34 -4.87
C GLU A 35 -9.66 17.27 -5.22
N LYS A 36 -9.71 18.55 -4.80
CA LYS A 36 -8.61 19.49 -5.01
C LYS A 36 -7.35 19.11 -4.26
N GLU A 37 -7.50 18.57 -3.05
CA GLU A 37 -6.37 18.09 -2.26
C GLU A 37 -5.72 16.87 -2.93
N ALA A 38 -6.51 15.90 -3.39
CA ALA A 38 -6.01 14.77 -4.16
C ALA A 38 -5.28 15.21 -5.43
N GLU A 39 -5.86 16.14 -6.21
CA GLU A 39 -5.19 16.73 -7.38
C GLU A 39 -3.86 17.41 -7.02
N ARG A 40 -3.83 18.14 -5.90
CA ARG A 40 -2.61 18.80 -5.41
C ARG A 40 -1.52 17.78 -5.09
N VAL A 41 -1.87 16.71 -4.37
CA VAL A 41 -0.94 15.63 -3.99
C VAL A 41 -0.42 14.92 -5.24
N ILE A 42 -1.29 14.60 -6.19
CA ILE A 42 -0.92 13.97 -7.46
C ILE A 42 -0.01 14.87 -8.29
N ASN A 43 -0.28 16.17 -8.34
CA ASN A 43 0.58 17.14 -9.02
C ASN A 43 1.98 17.20 -8.38
N GLN A 44 2.07 17.13 -7.05
CA GLN A 44 3.37 17.05 -6.36
C GLN A 44 4.11 15.74 -6.68
N LEU A 45 3.41 14.61 -6.72
CA LEU A 45 3.97 13.31 -7.09
C LEU A 45 4.54 13.33 -8.51
N SER A 46 3.94 14.07 -9.44
CA SER A 46 4.41 14.17 -10.84
C SER A 46 5.86 14.67 -10.98
N HIS A 47 6.34 15.40 -9.99
CA HIS A 47 7.74 15.88 -9.94
C HIS A 47 8.72 14.82 -9.43
N ILE A 48 8.20 13.72 -8.87
CA ILE A 48 8.98 12.65 -8.24
C ILE A 48 8.88 11.37 -9.08
N ASP A 49 7.65 10.91 -9.37
CA ASP A 49 7.39 9.71 -10.15
C ASP A 49 6.16 9.87 -11.06
N LYS A 50 6.43 9.96 -12.35
CA LYS A 50 5.40 10.12 -13.38
C LYS A 50 4.53 8.88 -13.57
N GLU A 51 5.09 7.68 -13.38
CA GLU A 51 4.35 6.44 -13.61
C GLU A 51 3.26 6.25 -12.54
N SER A 52 3.61 6.44 -11.28
CA SER A 52 2.63 6.42 -10.18
C SER A 52 1.56 7.50 -10.34
N THR A 53 1.96 8.71 -10.79
CA THR A 53 1.03 9.79 -11.08
C THR A 53 -0.04 9.38 -12.10
N VAL A 54 0.37 8.79 -13.22
CA VAL A 54 -0.56 8.32 -14.27
C VAL A 54 -1.49 7.23 -13.74
N LEU A 55 -1.00 6.33 -12.90
CA LEU A 55 -1.81 5.26 -12.32
C LEU A 55 -2.85 5.79 -11.32
N LEU A 56 -2.47 6.73 -10.43
CA LEU A 56 -3.40 7.37 -9.50
C LEU A 56 -4.47 8.18 -10.23
N SER A 57 -4.09 8.97 -11.24
CA SER A 57 -5.06 9.69 -12.07
C SER A 57 -6.04 8.75 -12.75
N LYS A 58 -5.58 7.63 -13.32
CA LYS A 58 -6.46 6.61 -13.92
C LYS A 58 -7.39 5.97 -12.92
N PHE A 59 -6.94 5.75 -11.68
CA PHE A 59 -7.81 5.25 -10.62
C PHE A 59 -8.93 6.25 -10.34
N LEU A 60 -8.61 7.51 -10.08
CA LEU A 60 -9.61 8.54 -9.78
C LEU A 60 -10.61 8.76 -10.93
N GLU A 61 -10.13 8.74 -12.18
CA GLU A 61 -10.99 8.86 -13.36
C GLU A 61 -11.96 7.69 -13.54
N LYS A 62 -11.54 6.47 -13.14
CA LYS A 62 -12.32 5.24 -13.38
C LYS A 62 -13.03 4.72 -12.15
N ASN A 63 -12.71 5.25 -10.95
CA ASN A 63 -13.30 4.79 -9.73
C ASN A 63 -14.72 5.35 -9.55
N SER A 64 -15.69 4.58 -10.03
CA SER A 64 -17.12 4.81 -9.82
C SER A 64 -17.75 3.69 -8.98
N ILE A 65 -16.96 3.07 -8.11
CA ILE A 65 -17.40 1.94 -7.30
C ILE A 65 -18.46 2.42 -6.29
N SER A 66 -19.59 1.73 -6.26
CA SER A 66 -20.61 1.90 -5.24
C SER A 66 -20.13 1.33 -3.90
N GLU A 67 -20.78 1.73 -2.82
CA GLU A 67 -20.54 1.14 -1.51
C GLU A 67 -20.81 -0.38 -1.51
N GLU A 68 -21.88 -0.82 -2.19
CA GLU A 68 -22.23 -2.24 -2.31
C GLU A 68 -21.11 -3.03 -3.02
N ASP A 69 -20.59 -2.52 -4.15
CA ASP A 69 -19.48 -3.15 -4.88
C ASP A 69 -18.20 -3.20 -4.03
N TYR A 70 -17.95 -2.16 -3.21
CA TYR A 70 -16.81 -2.14 -2.30
C TYR A 70 -16.93 -3.22 -1.22
N ILE A 71 -18.12 -3.34 -0.61
CA ILE A 71 -18.41 -4.36 0.41
C ILE A 71 -18.23 -5.77 -0.17
N ASP A 72 -18.74 -6.04 -1.37
CA ASP A 72 -18.60 -7.32 -2.06
C ASP A 72 -17.15 -7.63 -2.43
N LEU A 73 -16.36 -6.61 -2.76
CA LEU A 73 -14.94 -6.80 -3.08
C LEU A 73 -14.09 -7.07 -1.86
N PHE A 74 -14.31 -6.35 -0.75
CA PHE A 74 -13.32 -6.23 0.32
C PHE A 74 -13.80 -6.61 1.72
N GLU A 75 -15.13 -6.63 2.01
CA GLU A 75 -15.63 -6.75 3.38
C GLU A 75 -16.43 -8.03 3.66
N LEU A 76 -17.61 -8.19 3.03
CA LEU A 76 -18.48 -9.32 3.30
C LEU A 76 -18.20 -10.48 2.35
N ASN A 77 -17.60 -11.56 2.86
CA ASN A 77 -17.15 -12.69 2.04
C ASN A 77 -16.26 -12.22 0.87
N PRO A 78 -15.19 -11.49 1.17
CA PRO A 78 -14.49 -10.63 0.21
C PRO A 78 -13.91 -11.42 -0.95
N GLN A 79 -14.12 -10.92 -2.17
CA GLN A 79 -13.49 -11.47 -3.36
C GLN A 79 -11.98 -11.19 -3.40
N CYS A 80 -11.54 -10.11 -2.74
CA CYS A 80 -10.14 -9.68 -2.61
C CYS A 80 -9.92 -9.04 -1.23
N PRO A 81 -9.68 -9.81 -0.17
CA PRO A 81 -9.49 -9.26 1.18
C PRO A 81 -8.39 -8.21 1.24
N LEU A 82 -8.57 -7.16 2.06
CA LEU A 82 -7.54 -6.14 2.29
C LEU A 82 -6.43 -6.58 3.26
N TYR A 83 -6.44 -7.84 3.69
CA TYR A 83 -5.42 -8.43 4.56
C TYR A 83 -4.38 -9.17 3.72
N LEU A 84 -3.17 -8.61 3.59
CA LEU A 84 -2.15 -9.11 2.65
C LEU A 84 -1.76 -10.57 2.91
N GLY A 85 -1.68 -10.99 4.16
CA GLY A 85 -1.35 -12.37 4.53
C GLY A 85 -2.39 -13.39 4.07
N SER A 86 -3.66 -13.00 3.88
CA SER A 86 -4.71 -13.90 3.42
C SER A 86 -4.56 -14.33 1.96
N HIS A 87 -3.79 -13.59 1.16
CA HIS A 87 -3.47 -13.95 -0.22
C HIS A 87 -2.28 -14.92 -0.35
N THR A 88 -1.51 -15.11 0.73
CA THR A 88 -0.25 -15.86 0.70
C THR A 88 -0.27 -17.09 1.60
N TYR A 89 -0.94 -16.99 2.74
CA TYR A 89 -0.99 -18.06 3.73
C TYR A 89 -2.34 -18.76 3.75
N ASP A 90 -2.32 -20.08 3.88
CA ASP A 90 -3.53 -20.85 4.12
C ASP A 90 -4.14 -20.52 5.48
N GLU A 91 -5.46 -20.46 5.55
CA GLU A 91 -6.16 -20.31 6.81
C GLU A 91 -6.01 -21.58 7.68
N PRO A 92 -5.62 -21.42 8.96
CA PRO A 92 -5.46 -22.58 9.84
C PRO A 92 -6.80 -23.25 10.10
N LYS A 93 -6.87 -24.56 9.87
CA LYS A 93 -8.09 -25.35 10.03
C LYS A 93 -8.51 -25.59 11.49
N THR A 94 -7.63 -25.33 12.45
CA THR A 94 -7.88 -25.51 13.89
C THR A 94 -7.20 -24.42 14.70
N CYS A 95 -7.73 -24.11 15.91
CA CYS A 95 -7.14 -23.12 16.82
C CYS A 95 -5.71 -23.48 17.23
N ALA A 96 -5.39 -24.76 17.39
CA ALA A 96 -4.03 -25.21 17.73
C ALA A 96 -3.04 -24.91 16.58
N ASN A 97 -3.45 -25.12 15.33
CA ASN A 97 -2.63 -24.80 14.16
C ASN A 97 -2.51 -23.30 13.91
N ALA A 98 -3.50 -22.51 14.33
CA ALA A 98 -3.45 -21.05 14.20
C ALA A 98 -2.26 -20.47 14.98
N ALA A 99 -2.02 -20.93 16.20
CA ALA A 99 -0.96 -20.40 17.07
C ALA A 99 0.46 -20.58 16.50
N ILE A 100 0.69 -21.61 15.71
CA ILE A 100 2.00 -21.99 15.13
C ILE A 100 2.09 -21.72 13.61
N SER A 101 1.06 -21.14 13.02
CA SER A 101 1.01 -20.88 11.58
C SER A 101 2.01 -19.81 11.16
N ASP A 102 2.49 -19.88 9.90
CA ASP A 102 3.39 -18.85 9.35
C ASP A 102 2.68 -17.50 9.25
N ARG A 103 1.35 -17.48 9.00
CA ARG A 103 0.55 -16.26 9.07
C ARG A 103 0.60 -15.63 10.46
N ASN A 104 0.49 -16.41 11.53
CA ASN A 104 0.56 -15.87 12.89
C ASN A 104 1.95 -15.28 13.20
N LYS A 105 3.03 -15.92 12.77
CA LYS A 105 4.39 -15.37 12.90
C LYS A 105 4.50 -14.03 12.16
N TYR A 106 4.03 -13.98 10.90
CA TYR A 106 3.98 -12.76 10.11
C TYR A 106 3.25 -11.63 10.83
N MET A 107 2.08 -11.91 11.41
CA MET A 107 1.29 -10.94 12.17
C MET A 107 1.99 -10.43 13.44
N ILE A 108 2.67 -11.33 14.18
CA ILE A 108 3.42 -10.99 15.38
C ILE A 108 4.61 -10.09 15.03
N GLU A 109 5.33 -10.39 13.94
CA GLU A 109 6.47 -9.60 13.50
C GLU A 109 6.05 -8.21 13.02
N LEU A 110 4.96 -8.09 12.27
CA LEU A 110 4.38 -6.79 11.91
C LEU A 110 4.01 -5.97 13.15
N ALA A 111 3.33 -6.58 14.12
CA ALA A 111 2.96 -5.91 15.36
C ALA A 111 4.20 -5.44 16.15
N ALA A 112 5.28 -6.24 16.18
CA ALA A 112 6.54 -5.86 16.80
C ALA A 112 7.21 -4.67 16.09
N ILE A 113 7.16 -4.62 14.75
CA ILE A 113 7.65 -3.50 13.96
C ILE A 113 6.87 -2.22 14.30
N TYR A 114 5.54 -2.26 14.28
CA TYR A 114 4.73 -1.09 14.63
C TYR A 114 5.04 -0.58 16.04
N LYS A 115 5.14 -1.49 17.01
CA LYS A 115 5.51 -1.15 18.39
C LYS A 115 6.90 -0.50 18.48
N HIS A 116 7.87 -0.97 17.69
CA HIS A 116 9.22 -0.38 17.65
C HIS A 116 9.19 1.11 17.26
N PHE A 117 8.30 1.48 16.34
CA PHE A 117 8.10 2.87 15.92
C PHE A 117 7.10 3.65 16.81
N GLY A 118 6.71 3.08 17.96
CA GLY A 118 5.80 3.74 18.90
C GLY A 118 4.35 3.80 18.43
N GLN A 119 4.00 3.00 17.42
CA GLN A 119 2.63 2.92 16.93
C GLN A 119 1.90 1.79 17.66
N ASN A 120 0.88 2.18 18.40
CA ASN A 120 -0.07 1.22 18.96
C ASN A 120 -1.08 0.88 17.86
N LYS A 121 -1.14 -0.40 17.51
CA LYS A 121 -2.15 -0.92 16.61
C LYS A 121 -3.54 -0.66 17.21
N ASP A 122 -4.47 -0.16 16.40
CA ASP A 122 -5.88 -0.23 16.76
C ASP A 122 -6.26 -1.71 16.93
N GLU A 123 -6.89 -2.05 18.05
CA GLU A 123 -7.27 -3.44 18.37
C GLU A 123 -8.31 -4.01 17.39
N LYS A 124 -8.95 -3.13 16.60
CA LYS A 124 -9.99 -3.50 15.65
C LYS A 124 -9.47 -4.17 14.38
N GLU A 125 -8.24 -3.83 13.95
CA GLU A 125 -7.70 -4.32 12.69
C GLU A 125 -6.51 -5.27 12.87
N LEU A 126 -6.35 -6.20 11.92
CA LEU A 126 -5.18 -7.08 11.90
C LEU A 126 -3.94 -6.31 11.41
N SER A 127 -2.75 -6.76 11.82
CA SER A 127 -1.50 -6.07 11.50
C SER A 127 -1.18 -6.02 10.00
N ASP A 128 -1.74 -6.92 9.20
CA ASP A 128 -1.57 -7.03 7.75
C ASP A 128 -2.68 -6.34 6.95
N TYR A 129 -3.52 -5.51 7.60
CA TYR A 129 -4.53 -4.70 6.94
C TYR A 129 -3.87 -3.64 6.06
N LEU A 130 -4.16 -3.66 4.76
CA LEU A 130 -3.46 -2.85 3.76
C LEU A 130 -3.48 -1.34 4.07
N PRO A 131 -4.62 -0.69 4.41
CA PRO A 131 -4.63 0.72 4.78
C PRO A 131 -3.75 1.02 6.00
N LEU A 132 -3.72 0.14 7.01
CA LEU A 132 -2.84 0.28 8.18
C LEU A 132 -1.36 0.23 7.79
N MET A 133 -0.99 -0.72 6.93
CA MET A 133 0.37 -0.88 6.43
C MET A 133 0.83 0.35 5.63
N ILE A 134 -0.07 0.94 4.82
CA ILE A 134 0.22 2.17 4.07
C ILE A 134 0.34 3.37 5.03
N SER A 135 -0.54 3.47 6.01
CA SER A 135 -0.47 4.52 7.03
C SER A 135 0.85 4.46 7.81
N PHE A 136 1.36 3.26 8.12
CA PHE A 136 2.68 3.09 8.69
C PHE A 136 3.79 3.68 7.80
N LEU A 137 3.73 3.46 6.48
CA LEU A 137 4.69 4.05 5.53
C LEU A 137 4.60 5.58 5.53
N SER A 138 3.39 6.16 5.59
CA SER A 138 3.18 7.60 5.70
C SER A 138 3.88 8.19 6.93
N LEU A 139 3.67 7.57 8.10
CA LEU A 139 4.22 8.03 9.37
C LEU A 139 5.74 7.89 9.48
N THR A 140 6.35 6.99 8.71
CA THR A 140 7.78 6.67 8.77
C THR A 140 8.60 7.21 7.59
N THR A 141 8.06 8.14 6.80
CA THR A 141 8.74 8.72 5.61
C THR A 141 10.06 9.43 5.94
N GLU A 142 10.23 9.98 7.12
CA GLU A 142 11.49 10.59 7.55
C GLU A 142 12.55 9.54 7.95
N LEU A 143 12.13 8.32 8.21
CA LEU A 143 12.95 7.20 8.67
C LEU A 143 13.29 6.19 7.55
N ARG A 144 13.32 6.63 6.30
CA ARG A 144 13.57 5.77 5.12
C ARG A 144 14.86 4.96 5.16
N LYS A 145 15.86 5.43 5.94
CA LYS A 145 17.13 4.73 6.10
C LYS A 145 17.19 3.81 7.33
N ASP A 146 16.10 3.73 8.08
CA ASP A 146 16.00 2.84 9.23
C ASP A 146 15.97 1.38 8.76
N PRO A 147 16.83 0.49 9.28
CA PRO A 147 16.92 -0.91 8.86
C PRO A 147 15.62 -1.70 9.11
N ILE A 148 14.87 -1.37 10.19
CA ILE A 148 13.62 -2.06 10.52
C ILE A 148 12.51 -1.63 9.56
N ARG A 149 12.48 -0.34 9.17
CA ARG A 149 11.58 0.13 8.12
C ARG A 149 11.92 -0.50 6.77
N ASP A 150 13.20 -0.59 6.42
CA ASP A 150 13.64 -1.23 5.18
C ASP A 150 13.26 -2.72 5.16
N LYS A 151 13.43 -3.42 6.29
CA LYS A 151 12.98 -4.78 6.47
C LYS A 151 11.45 -4.91 6.29
N PHE A 152 10.67 -4.01 6.90
CA PHE A 152 9.21 -3.96 6.72
C PHE A 152 8.83 -3.90 5.24
N VAL A 153 9.43 -3.00 4.48
CA VAL A 153 9.14 -2.84 3.05
C VAL A 153 9.52 -4.09 2.26
N LYS A 154 10.73 -4.60 2.45
CA LYS A 154 11.32 -5.66 1.60
C LYS A 154 10.87 -7.07 1.95
N GLU A 155 10.57 -7.33 3.22
CA GLU A 155 10.25 -8.69 3.69
C GLU A 155 8.77 -8.87 4.04
N TYR A 156 8.07 -7.80 4.45
CA TYR A 156 6.70 -7.90 4.96
C TYR A 156 5.65 -7.19 4.10
N PHE A 157 6.05 -6.31 3.16
CA PHE A 157 5.09 -5.61 2.32
C PHE A 157 5.19 -6.00 0.85
N LEU A 158 6.29 -5.64 0.17
CA LEU A 158 6.44 -5.86 -1.28
C LEU A 158 6.21 -7.32 -1.72
N PRO A 159 6.71 -8.36 -1.00
CA PRO A 159 6.51 -9.74 -1.42
C PRO A 159 5.05 -10.21 -1.37
N PHE A 160 4.19 -9.50 -0.64
CA PHE A 160 2.78 -9.83 -0.45
C PHE A 160 1.85 -9.13 -1.46
N LEU A 161 2.33 -8.18 -2.25
CA LEU A 161 1.53 -7.47 -3.25
C LEU A 161 1.20 -8.32 -4.50
N PRO A 162 2.09 -9.15 -5.06
CA PRO A 162 1.84 -9.85 -6.31
C PRO A 162 0.59 -10.73 -6.34
N PRO A 163 0.25 -11.52 -5.30
CA PRO A 163 -0.98 -12.30 -5.28
C PRO A 163 -2.23 -11.42 -5.34
N MET A 164 -2.26 -10.32 -4.58
CA MET A 164 -3.36 -9.36 -4.59
C MET A 164 -3.47 -8.63 -5.94
N ILE A 165 -2.35 -8.24 -6.57
CA ILE A 165 -2.31 -7.66 -7.93
C ILE A 165 -2.95 -8.63 -8.93
N THR A 166 -2.60 -9.91 -8.86
CA THR A 166 -3.16 -10.96 -9.73
C THR A 166 -4.67 -11.05 -9.54
N ARG A 167 -5.14 -11.06 -8.30
CA ARG A 167 -6.57 -11.14 -7.99
C ARG A 167 -7.36 -9.93 -8.49
N LEU A 168 -6.87 -8.70 -8.26
CA LEU A 168 -7.50 -7.48 -8.76
C LEU A 168 -7.53 -7.43 -10.29
N LYS A 169 -6.52 -7.98 -10.95
CA LYS A 169 -6.47 -8.11 -12.41
C LYS A 169 -7.55 -9.05 -12.94
N GLU A 170 -7.77 -10.21 -12.28
CA GLU A 170 -8.84 -11.15 -12.61
C GLU A 170 -10.22 -10.50 -12.46
N LEU A 171 -10.42 -9.75 -11.39
CA LEU A 171 -11.66 -9.03 -11.08
C LEU A 171 -11.89 -7.80 -11.99
N LYS A 172 -10.87 -7.37 -12.75
CA LYS A 172 -10.92 -6.20 -13.66
C LYS A 172 -11.35 -4.90 -12.98
N THR A 173 -11.06 -4.76 -11.69
CA THR A 173 -11.43 -3.59 -10.90
C THR A 173 -10.44 -2.44 -11.06
N PRO A 174 -10.87 -1.16 -10.94
CA PRO A 174 -9.99 0.01 -10.95
C PRO A 174 -8.94 -0.01 -9.82
N TYR A 175 -9.19 -0.71 -8.71
CA TYR A 175 -8.24 -0.86 -7.61
C TYR A 175 -6.89 -1.46 -8.02
N LEU A 176 -6.84 -2.14 -9.18
CA LEU A 176 -5.56 -2.55 -9.77
C LEU A 176 -4.63 -1.36 -10.06
N TYR A 177 -5.17 -0.22 -10.52
CA TYR A 177 -4.36 0.97 -10.74
C TYR A 177 -3.84 1.55 -9.43
N LEU A 178 -4.66 1.55 -8.39
CA LEU A 178 -4.28 2.04 -7.06
C LEU A 178 -3.17 1.18 -6.45
N LEU A 179 -3.27 -0.16 -6.52
CA LEU A 179 -2.26 -1.06 -6.00
C LEU A 179 -0.94 -0.97 -6.78
N ASN A 180 -1.00 -0.87 -8.10
CA ASN A 180 0.19 -0.68 -8.93
C ASN A 180 0.87 0.68 -8.68
N ALA A 181 0.08 1.74 -8.41
CA ALA A 181 0.63 3.03 -8.03
C ALA A 181 1.36 2.94 -6.69
N LEU A 182 0.75 2.30 -5.70
CA LEU A 182 1.35 2.04 -4.39
C LEU A 182 2.68 1.28 -4.52
N GLU A 183 2.71 0.17 -5.27
CA GLU A 183 3.93 -0.60 -5.49
C GLU A 183 5.07 0.26 -6.06
N LYS A 184 4.77 1.10 -7.05
CA LYS A 184 5.77 2.01 -7.64
C LYS A 184 6.25 3.08 -6.66
N VAL A 185 5.34 3.68 -5.90
CA VAL A 185 5.71 4.66 -4.86
C VAL A 185 6.62 4.02 -3.82
N ILE A 186 6.32 2.79 -3.36
CA ILE A 186 7.14 2.05 -2.41
C ILE A 186 8.53 1.74 -3.01
N ASN A 187 8.59 1.30 -4.26
CA ASN A 187 9.85 1.02 -4.94
C ASN A 187 10.70 2.29 -5.09
N PHE A 188 10.10 3.43 -5.39
CA PHE A 188 10.78 4.73 -5.42
C PHE A 188 11.31 5.10 -4.02
N ASP A 189 10.46 5.01 -3.00
CA ASP A 189 10.78 5.36 -1.61
C ASP A 189 11.92 4.50 -1.04
N SER A 190 11.91 3.19 -1.31
CA SER A 190 12.93 2.24 -0.87
C SER A 190 14.20 2.23 -1.71
N GLY A 191 14.24 2.94 -2.84
CA GLY A 191 15.38 2.95 -3.77
C GLY A 191 15.58 1.66 -4.57
N VAL A 192 14.64 0.71 -4.54
CA VAL A 192 14.74 -0.59 -5.23
C VAL A 192 14.87 -0.43 -6.75
N GLN A 193 14.25 0.58 -7.35
CA GLN A 193 14.35 0.82 -8.82
C GLN A 193 15.74 1.23 -9.29
N SER A 194 16.60 1.77 -8.44
CA SER A 194 17.96 2.14 -8.82
C SER A 194 18.85 0.91 -9.08
N LEU A 195 18.54 -0.23 -8.46
CA LEU A 195 19.31 -1.46 -8.59
C LEU A 195 18.94 -2.26 -9.85
N SER A 196 17.66 -2.32 -10.23
CA SER A 196 17.22 -3.02 -11.44
C SER A 196 17.70 -2.35 -12.72
N LYS A 197 17.66 -1.01 -12.80
CA LYS A 197 18.19 -0.26 -13.94
C LYS A 197 19.71 -0.34 -14.07
N GLN A 198 20.44 -0.44 -12.97
CA GLN A 198 21.90 -0.64 -12.98
C GLN A 198 22.29 -2.05 -13.44
N GLN A 199 21.52 -3.08 -13.09
CA GLN A 199 21.72 -4.45 -13.57
C GLN A 199 21.39 -4.61 -15.06
N GLU A 200 20.31 -4.02 -15.55
CA GLU A 200 19.99 -4.02 -16.99
C GLU A 200 21.01 -3.23 -17.83
N GLN A 201 21.55 -2.12 -17.31
CA GLN A 201 22.61 -1.39 -17.99
C GLN A 201 23.94 -2.15 -18.02
N SER A 202 24.29 -2.85 -16.95
CA SER A 202 25.51 -3.69 -16.92
C SER A 202 25.40 -4.91 -17.82
N MET A 203 24.20 -5.48 -18.02
CA MET A 203 23.96 -6.58 -18.97
C MET A 203 23.93 -6.15 -20.44
N ARG A 204 23.70 -4.86 -20.74
CA ARG A 204 23.73 -4.32 -22.10
C ARG A 204 25.12 -3.89 -22.55
N VAL A 205 26.10 -3.81 -21.66
CA VAL A 205 27.48 -3.36 -21.91
C VAL A 205 28.46 -4.54 -21.87
N ALA A 206 28.01 -5.75 -21.54
CA ALA A 206 28.75 -6.99 -21.61
C ALA A 206 28.32 -7.82 -22.82
#